data_0727e76f1a898e5fbe2f80ab7b6f7c83
#
_entry.id   0727e76f1a898e5fbe2f80ab7b6f7c83
#
_cell.length_a   1.000
_cell.length_b   1.000
_cell.length_c   1.000
_cell.angle_alpha   90.00
_cell.angle_beta   90.00
_cell.angle_gamma   90.00
#
_symmetry.space_group_name_H-M   'P 1'
#
loop_
_entity.id
_entity.type
_entity.pdbx_description
1 polymer ?
#
loop_
_entity_poly.entity_id
_entity_poly.type
_entity_poly.pdbx_seq_one_letter_code
_entity_poly.pdbx_strand_id
1 'polypeptide(L)'
;MTDIDPTSARAADPLSDVTRNNRKWLLFSSLIGVLFVQVGLVPEKLSFLGTDFRNWEDKSLIIVVICVNGFYLASFIVSAISDYFALKMRIFGADMMDDALYEQLLQREIDNELTEQDKILMYRLRSHAWIFKASNWVLGFRLIVEFILPVVFSLYSIIVMGLYVSRT
;
A
#
# COMPACT_ATOMS: atom_id res chain seq x y z
N MET A 1 13.25 -24.19 -16.17
CA MET A 1 13.71 -22.90 -15.63
C MET A 1 12.76 -21.88 -16.23
N THR A 2 11.80 -21.39 -15.45
CA THR A 2 10.83 -20.39 -15.93
C THR A 2 11.59 -19.08 -16.04
N ASP A 3 11.72 -18.53 -17.26
CA ASP A 3 12.23 -17.19 -17.50
C ASP A 3 11.38 -16.20 -16.71
N ILE A 4 11.90 -15.77 -15.55
CA ILE A 4 11.31 -14.68 -14.79
C ILE A 4 11.71 -13.42 -15.53
N ASP A 5 10.81 -12.92 -16.36
CA ASP A 5 10.98 -11.64 -17.03
C ASP A 5 11.07 -10.54 -15.95
N PRO A 6 12.23 -9.86 -15.79
CA PRO A 6 12.41 -8.84 -14.77
C PRO A 6 11.42 -7.67 -14.93
N THR A 7 10.90 -7.45 -16.12
CA THR A 7 9.88 -6.41 -16.39
C THR A 7 8.54 -6.78 -15.75
N SER A 8 8.19 -8.06 -15.69
CA SER A 8 6.96 -8.55 -15.06
C SER A 8 6.98 -8.40 -13.54
N ALA A 9 8.14 -8.59 -12.92
CA ALA A 9 8.31 -8.43 -11.47
C ALA A 9 8.11 -6.97 -11.02
N ARG A 10 8.47 -6.01 -11.87
CA ARG A 10 8.33 -4.57 -11.61
C ARG A 10 6.94 -4.02 -11.96
N ALA A 11 6.25 -4.66 -12.92
CA ALA A 11 4.86 -4.33 -13.28
C ALA A 11 3.84 -4.90 -12.28
N ALA A 12 4.26 -5.80 -11.38
CA ALA A 12 3.39 -6.37 -10.37
C ALA A 12 2.83 -5.29 -9.46
N ASP A 13 1.54 -5.41 -9.15
CA ASP A 13 0.90 -4.50 -8.23
C ASP A 13 1.58 -4.57 -6.84
N PRO A 14 2.00 -3.43 -6.27
CA PRO A 14 2.70 -3.39 -4.99
C PRO A 14 1.83 -3.80 -3.81
N LEU A 15 0.50 -3.77 -3.97
CA LEU A 15 -0.46 -4.05 -2.92
C LEU A 15 -1.10 -5.42 -3.08
N SER A 16 -1.02 -6.23 -2.02
CA SER A 16 -1.80 -7.47 -1.93
C SER A 16 -3.31 -7.20 -1.85
N ASP A 17 -4.11 -8.18 -2.21
CA ASP A 17 -5.57 -8.08 -2.10
C ASP A 17 -6.03 -7.85 -0.66
N VAL A 18 -5.27 -8.38 0.31
CA VAL A 18 -5.52 -8.18 1.75
C VAL A 18 -5.35 -6.70 2.11
N THR A 19 -4.25 -6.08 1.70
CA THR A 19 -3.99 -4.66 1.97
C THR A 19 -5.02 -3.76 1.31
N ARG A 20 -5.43 -4.08 0.07
CA ARG A 20 -6.51 -3.34 -0.62
C ARG A 20 -7.83 -3.44 0.11
N ASN A 21 -8.16 -4.62 0.60
CA ASN A 21 -9.41 -4.82 1.35
C ASN A 21 -9.37 -4.07 2.68
N ASN A 22 -8.27 -4.17 3.43
CA ASN A 22 -8.07 -3.42 4.68
C ASN A 22 -8.16 -1.91 4.45
N ARG A 23 -7.58 -1.39 3.36
CA ARG A 23 -7.70 0.03 2.97
C ARG A 23 -9.15 0.46 2.75
N LYS A 24 -9.94 -0.35 2.04
CA LYS A 24 -11.36 -0.04 1.80
C LYS A 24 -12.13 0.06 3.11
N TRP A 25 -11.97 -0.92 3.99
CA TRP A 25 -12.65 -0.92 5.28
C TRP A 25 -12.19 0.19 6.20
N LEU A 26 -10.89 0.51 6.19
CA LEU A 26 -10.32 1.64 6.92
C LEU A 26 -10.93 2.97 6.48
N LEU A 27 -10.96 3.23 5.17
CA LEU A 27 -11.56 4.45 4.62
C LEU A 27 -13.06 4.52 4.91
N PHE A 28 -13.75 3.40 4.79
CA PHE A 28 -15.19 3.32 5.06
C PHE A 28 -15.50 3.59 6.54
N SER A 29 -14.80 2.95 7.48
CA SER A 29 -14.99 3.19 8.91
C SER A 29 -14.63 4.61 9.32
N SER A 30 -13.56 5.18 8.74
CA SER A 30 -13.13 6.56 8.96
C SER A 30 -14.17 7.56 8.46
N LEU A 31 -14.74 7.32 7.28
CA LEU A 31 -15.80 8.16 6.71
C LEU A 31 -17.05 8.15 7.59
N ILE A 32 -17.49 6.96 8.03
CA ILE A 32 -18.61 6.83 8.96
C ILE A 32 -18.35 7.63 10.24
N GLY A 33 -17.15 7.49 10.82
CA GLY A 33 -16.79 8.22 12.03
C GLY A 33 -16.87 9.74 11.87
N VAL A 34 -16.37 10.26 10.76
CA VAL A 34 -16.45 11.69 10.44
C VAL A 34 -17.91 12.15 10.24
N LEU A 35 -18.70 11.36 9.52
CA LEU A 35 -20.12 11.67 9.28
C LEU A 35 -20.92 11.71 10.60
N PHE A 36 -20.67 10.78 11.51
CA PHE A 36 -21.34 10.77 12.81
C PHE A 36 -21.07 12.05 13.60
N VAL A 37 -19.83 12.51 13.62
CA VAL A 37 -19.44 13.70 14.40
C VAL A 37 -19.79 15.01 13.72
N GLN A 38 -19.50 15.15 12.41
CA GLN A 38 -19.65 16.43 11.72
C GLN A 38 -21.07 16.69 11.23
N VAL A 39 -21.79 15.65 10.81
CA VAL A 39 -23.15 15.78 10.27
C VAL A 39 -24.22 15.48 11.32
N GLY A 40 -23.82 14.90 12.47
CA GLY A 40 -24.76 14.49 13.51
C GLY A 40 -25.68 13.35 13.05
N LEU A 41 -25.25 12.57 12.08
CA LEU A 41 -25.99 11.41 11.56
C LEU A 41 -25.86 10.23 12.54
N VAL A 42 -26.40 10.39 13.76
CA VAL A 42 -26.53 9.25 14.66
C VAL A 42 -27.76 8.45 14.19
N PRO A 43 -27.59 7.22 13.73
CA PRO A 43 -28.73 6.44 13.26
C PRO A 43 -29.61 6.06 14.45
N GLU A 44 -30.81 6.65 14.53
CA GLU A 44 -31.78 6.32 15.55
C GLU A 44 -32.21 4.85 15.50
N LYS A 45 -32.12 4.22 14.34
CA LYS A 45 -32.45 2.81 14.11
C LYS A 45 -31.47 2.19 13.11
N LEU A 46 -30.62 1.33 13.57
CA LEU A 46 -29.92 0.37 12.71
C LEU A 46 -30.81 -0.88 12.57
N SER A 47 -31.83 -0.81 11.67
CA SER A 47 -32.74 -1.92 11.38
C SER A 47 -32.01 -3.23 11.04
N PHE A 48 -30.79 -3.15 10.59
CA PHE A 48 -29.90 -4.27 10.26
C PHE A 48 -29.55 -5.15 11.48
N LEU A 49 -29.46 -4.57 12.69
CA LEU A 49 -29.10 -5.30 13.91
C LEU A 49 -30.31 -5.68 14.77
N GLY A 50 -31.52 -5.31 14.37
CA GLY A 50 -32.73 -5.64 15.11
C GLY A 50 -32.80 -5.04 16.53
N THR A 51 -31.89 -4.15 16.87
CA THR A 51 -31.77 -3.51 18.18
C THR A 51 -32.07 -2.02 18.06
N ASP A 52 -32.99 -1.54 18.92
CA ASP A 52 -33.26 -0.10 19.08
C ASP A 52 -32.11 0.51 19.91
N PHE A 53 -31.25 1.31 19.27
CA PHE A 53 -30.17 2.05 19.94
C PHE A 53 -30.66 3.29 20.71
N ARG A 54 -31.95 3.47 20.83
CA ARG A 54 -32.60 4.60 21.48
C ARG A 54 -32.16 4.85 22.94
N ASN A 55 -31.58 3.82 23.58
CA ASN A 55 -31.12 3.87 24.97
C ASN A 55 -29.55 3.87 25.08
N TRP A 56 -28.86 3.85 23.97
CA TRP A 56 -27.39 3.96 24.01
C TRP A 56 -27.01 5.42 24.00
N GLU A 57 -26.20 5.82 24.96
CA GLU A 57 -25.57 7.13 24.91
C GLU A 57 -24.77 7.25 23.61
N ASP A 58 -24.91 8.34 22.89
CA ASP A 58 -24.23 8.62 21.61
C ASP A 58 -22.71 8.37 21.69
N LYS A 59 -22.14 8.59 22.88
CA LYS A 59 -20.73 8.31 23.20
C LYS A 59 -20.33 6.86 23.01
N SER A 60 -21.16 5.91 23.47
CA SER A 60 -20.85 4.48 23.40
C SER A 60 -20.72 3.99 21.96
N LEU A 61 -21.57 4.49 21.08
CA LEU A 61 -21.53 4.15 19.66
C LEU A 61 -20.26 4.72 19.00
N ILE A 62 -19.90 5.96 19.31
CA ILE A 62 -18.70 6.59 18.78
C ILE A 62 -17.44 5.86 19.27
N ILE A 63 -17.40 5.41 20.53
CA ILE A 63 -16.28 4.63 21.06
C ILE A 63 -16.13 3.31 20.29
N VAL A 64 -17.23 2.62 19.98
CA VAL A 64 -17.16 1.40 19.14
C VAL A 64 -16.59 1.69 17.77
N VAL A 65 -17.03 2.78 17.14
CA VAL A 65 -16.48 3.18 15.81
C VAL A 65 -14.98 3.52 15.90
N ILE A 66 -14.54 4.18 16.98
CA ILE A 66 -13.11 4.45 17.22
C ILE A 66 -12.33 3.13 17.33
N CYS A 67 -12.83 2.14 18.10
CA CYS A 67 -12.18 0.84 18.24
C CYS A 67 -12.09 0.10 16.92
N VAL A 68 -13.17 0.08 16.13
CA VAL A 68 -13.21 -0.56 14.82
C VAL A 68 -12.23 0.13 13.86
N ASN A 69 -12.21 1.46 13.84
CA ASN A 69 -11.29 2.22 13.00
C ASN A 69 -9.82 1.98 13.42
N GLY A 70 -9.54 1.96 14.73
CA GLY A 70 -8.22 1.63 15.27
C GLY A 70 -7.76 0.22 14.88
N PHE A 71 -8.66 -0.77 14.92
CA PHE A 71 -8.37 -2.13 14.49
C PHE A 71 -8.01 -2.20 12.99
N TYR A 72 -8.81 -1.55 12.13
CA TYR A 72 -8.51 -1.52 10.70
C TYR A 72 -7.24 -0.73 10.38
N LEU A 73 -6.96 0.34 11.14
CA LEU A 73 -5.71 1.09 11.00
C LEU A 73 -4.50 0.22 11.31
N ALA A 74 -4.51 -0.51 12.43
CA ALA A 74 -3.44 -1.42 12.80
C ALA A 74 -3.27 -2.55 11.77
N SER A 75 -4.37 -3.18 11.36
CA SER A 75 -4.37 -4.23 10.33
C SER A 75 -3.81 -3.73 8.99
N PHE A 76 -4.20 -2.53 8.58
CA PHE A 76 -3.69 -1.92 7.35
C PHE A 76 -2.20 -1.63 7.44
N ILE A 77 -1.71 -1.06 8.55
CA ILE A 77 -0.28 -0.76 8.73
C ILE A 77 0.55 -2.05 8.66
N VAL A 78 0.14 -3.12 9.34
CA VAL A 78 0.85 -4.41 9.31
C VAL A 78 0.90 -4.99 7.90
N SER A 79 -0.24 -5.02 7.20
CA SER A 79 -0.32 -5.50 5.83
C SER A 79 0.53 -4.66 4.88
N ALA A 80 0.48 -3.33 5.03
CA ALA A 80 1.23 -2.37 4.22
C ALA A 80 2.75 -2.54 4.39
N ILE A 81 3.22 -2.74 5.63
CA ILE A 81 4.63 -3.00 5.91
C ILE A 81 5.06 -4.32 5.28
N SER A 82 4.24 -5.38 5.39
CA SER A 82 4.52 -6.68 4.77
C SER A 82 4.66 -6.56 3.25
N ASP A 83 3.74 -5.87 2.59
CA ASP A 83 3.77 -5.65 1.14
C ASP A 83 4.97 -4.81 0.72
N TYR A 84 5.33 -3.79 1.51
CA TYR A 84 6.52 -2.98 1.25
C TYR A 84 7.81 -3.82 1.30
N PHE A 85 7.96 -4.69 2.32
CA PHE A 85 9.11 -5.59 2.39
C PHE A 85 9.12 -6.59 1.24
N ALA A 86 7.98 -7.18 0.91
CA ALA A 86 7.88 -8.11 -0.22
C ALA A 86 8.26 -7.44 -1.55
N LEU A 87 7.80 -6.20 -1.77
CA LEU A 87 8.17 -5.41 -2.95
C LEU A 87 9.68 -5.11 -2.98
N LYS A 88 10.24 -4.67 -1.85
CA LYS A 88 11.67 -4.37 -1.74
C LYS A 88 12.54 -5.59 -2.03
N MET A 89 12.17 -6.75 -1.51
CA MET A 89 12.87 -8.01 -1.77
C MET A 89 12.83 -8.40 -3.25
N ARG A 90 11.68 -8.21 -3.92
CA ARG A 90 11.54 -8.47 -5.36
C ARG A 90 12.43 -7.55 -6.20
N ILE A 91 12.42 -6.25 -5.89
CA ILE A 91 13.23 -5.25 -6.61
C ILE A 91 14.73 -5.56 -6.39
N PHE A 92 15.15 -5.79 -5.15
CA PHE A 92 16.53 -6.09 -4.82
C PHE A 92 17.02 -7.38 -5.50
N GLY A 93 16.18 -8.43 -5.52
CA GLY A 93 16.51 -9.68 -6.23
C GLY A 93 16.66 -9.48 -7.74
N ALA A 94 15.81 -8.66 -8.35
CA ALA A 94 15.91 -8.33 -9.76
C ALA A 94 17.18 -7.52 -10.08
N ASP A 95 17.50 -6.51 -9.26
CA ASP A 95 18.70 -5.69 -9.44
C ASP A 95 19.99 -6.52 -9.31
N MET A 96 20.07 -7.44 -8.33
CA MET A 96 21.21 -8.35 -8.20
C MET A 96 21.37 -9.30 -9.40
N MET A 97 20.27 -9.76 -10.00
CA MET A 97 20.33 -10.61 -11.21
C MET A 97 20.81 -9.80 -12.42
N ASP A 98 20.35 -8.57 -12.58
CA ASP A 98 20.78 -7.68 -13.66
C ASP A 98 22.27 -7.34 -13.54
N ASP A 99 22.77 -7.05 -12.33
CA ASP A 99 24.19 -6.77 -12.07
C ASP A 99 25.07 -7.99 -12.35
N ALA A 100 24.67 -9.18 -11.88
CA ALA A 100 25.41 -10.41 -12.12
C ALA A 100 25.48 -10.77 -13.63
N LEU A 101 24.36 -10.57 -14.35
CA LEU A 101 24.32 -10.77 -15.79
C LEU A 101 25.21 -9.77 -16.53
N TYR A 102 25.21 -8.51 -16.11
CA TYR A 102 26.05 -7.47 -16.68
C TYR A 102 27.54 -7.78 -16.48
N GLU A 103 27.94 -8.23 -15.28
CA GLU A 103 29.32 -8.66 -15.02
C GLU A 103 29.75 -9.85 -15.90
N GLN A 104 28.88 -10.85 -16.07
CA GLN A 104 29.16 -11.97 -16.96
C GLN A 104 29.36 -11.54 -18.42
N LEU A 105 28.53 -10.61 -18.90
CA LEU A 105 28.67 -10.06 -20.25
C LEU A 105 29.96 -9.26 -20.43
N LEU A 106 30.33 -8.47 -19.41
CA LEU A 106 31.59 -7.73 -19.38
C LEU A 106 32.81 -8.67 -19.46
N GLN A 107 32.76 -9.78 -18.71
CA GLN A 107 33.83 -10.77 -18.75
C GLN A 107 33.95 -11.40 -20.14
N ARG A 108 32.85 -11.75 -20.79
CA ARG A 108 32.84 -12.26 -22.18
C ARG A 108 33.34 -11.22 -23.20
N GLU A 109 33.09 -9.93 -22.95
CA GLU A 109 33.64 -8.85 -23.79
C GLU A 109 35.16 -8.80 -23.70
N ILE A 110 35.74 -8.94 -22.49
CA ILE A 110 37.17 -8.99 -22.25
C ILE A 110 37.80 -10.19 -22.95
N ASP A 111 37.13 -11.35 -22.92
CA ASP A 111 37.59 -12.59 -23.52
C ASP A 111 37.37 -12.65 -25.05
N ASN A 112 36.83 -11.61 -25.67
CA ASN A 112 36.46 -11.54 -27.09
C ASN A 112 35.47 -12.62 -27.55
N GLU A 113 34.67 -13.14 -26.66
CA GLU A 113 33.64 -14.18 -26.92
C GLU A 113 32.22 -13.61 -27.09
N LEU A 114 32.05 -12.29 -27.24
CA LEU A 114 30.77 -11.64 -27.32
C LEU A 114 30.05 -11.97 -28.63
N THR A 115 28.87 -12.53 -28.49
CA THR A 115 27.95 -12.72 -29.64
C THR A 115 27.18 -11.43 -29.94
N GLU A 116 26.64 -11.29 -31.17
CA GLU A 116 25.80 -10.14 -31.52
C GLU A 116 24.54 -10.03 -30.62
N GLN A 117 24.04 -11.13 -30.12
CA GLN A 117 22.94 -11.15 -29.16
C GLN A 117 23.33 -10.59 -27.80
N ASP A 118 24.56 -10.87 -27.34
CA ASP A 118 25.09 -10.32 -26.08
C ASP A 118 25.27 -8.80 -26.16
N LYS A 119 25.70 -8.26 -27.30
CA LYS A 119 25.80 -6.82 -27.52
C LYS A 119 24.45 -6.12 -27.46
N ILE A 120 23.43 -6.71 -28.05
CA ILE A 120 22.04 -6.21 -28.00
C ILE A 120 21.55 -6.20 -26.55
N LEU A 121 21.85 -7.28 -25.81
CA LEU A 121 21.45 -7.41 -24.41
C LEU A 121 22.14 -6.37 -23.52
N MET A 122 23.46 -6.16 -23.67
CA MET A 122 24.20 -5.09 -22.97
C MET A 122 23.63 -3.71 -23.29
N TYR A 123 23.31 -3.43 -24.54
CA TYR A 123 22.70 -2.16 -24.92
C TYR A 123 21.34 -1.97 -24.25
N ARG A 124 20.52 -3.01 -24.19
CA ARG A 124 19.23 -2.98 -23.46
C ARG A 124 19.43 -2.72 -21.97
N LEU A 125 20.30 -3.45 -21.30
CA LEU A 125 20.58 -3.24 -19.87
C LEU A 125 21.01 -1.80 -19.59
N ARG A 126 21.90 -1.24 -20.43
CA ARG A 126 22.40 0.14 -20.30
C ARG A 126 21.32 1.19 -20.58
N SER A 127 20.46 0.98 -21.59
CA SER A 127 19.42 1.94 -21.96
C SER A 127 18.26 1.96 -20.95
N HIS A 128 18.01 0.85 -20.26
CA HIS A 128 16.96 0.74 -19.25
C HIS A 128 17.27 1.46 -17.94
N ALA A 129 18.55 1.70 -17.63
CA ALA A 129 18.95 2.37 -16.38
C ALA A 129 18.26 3.74 -16.17
N TRP A 130 17.96 4.47 -17.25
CA TRP A 130 17.25 5.75 -17.17
C TRP A 130 15.74 5.59 -16.91
N ILE A 131 15.13 4.59 -17.52
CA ILE A 131 13.71 4.26 -17.31
C ILE A 131 13.48 3.81 -15.87
N PHE A 132 14.45 3.11 -15.26
CA PHE A 132 14.40 2.70 -13.85
C PHE A 132 14.36 3.87 -12.89
N LYS A 133 15.14 4.92 -13.16
CA LYS A 133 15.16 6.11 -12.30
C LYS A 133 13.82 6.86 -12.32
N ALA A 134 13.17 6.94 -13.48
CA ALA A 134 11.84 7.53 -13.62
C ALA A 134 10.73 6.64 -12.98
N SER A 135 10.82 5.32 -13.15
CA SER A 135 9.90 4.35 -12.57
C SER A 135 9.88 4.39 -11.04
N ASN A 136 11.04 4.57 -10.40
CA ASN A 136 11.15 4.67 -8.94
C ASN A 136 10.41 5.88 -8.37
N TRP A 137 10.40 7.01 -9.08
CA TRP A 137 9.63 8.20 -8.66
C TRP A 137 8.13 7.98 -8.73
N VAL A 138 7.64 7.37 -9.81
CA VAL A 138 6.22 7.04 -9.99
C VAL A 138 5.78 6.03 -8.92
N LEU A 139 6.60 5.03 -8.66
CA LEU A 139 6.33 4.01 -7.65
C LEU A 139 6.35 4.62 -6.24
N GLY A 140 7.29 5.52 -5.94
CA GLY A 140 7.34 6.26 -4.68
C GLY A 140 6.09 7.13 -4.47
N PHE A 141 5.68 7.88 -5.48
CA PHE A 141 4.46 8.70 -5.42
C PHE A 141 3.19 7.85 -5.22
N ARG A 142 3.10 6.73 -5.96
CA ARG A 142 2.00 5.77 -5.79
C ARG A 142 1.95 5.21 -4.38
N LEU A 143 3.09 4.81 -3.80
CA LEU A 143 3.17 4.33 -2.42
C LEU A 143 2.71 5.40 -1.42
N ILE A 144 3.12 6.65 -1.59
CA ILE A 144 2.68 7.77 -0.74
C ILE A 144 1.15 7.89 -0.75
N VAL A 145 0.55 7.94 -1.92
CA VAL A 145 -0.91 8.10 -2.06
C VAL A 145 -1.65 6.87 -1.51
N GLU A 146 -1.16 5.67 -1.79
CA GLU A 146 -1.84 4.42 -1.41
C GLU A 146 -1.68 4.07 0.08
N PHE A 147 -0.60 4.50 0.73
CA PHE A 147 -0.34 4.18 2.15
C PHE A 147 -0.56 5.37 3.08
N ILE A 148 -0.03 6.54 2.77
CA ILE A 148 -0.06 7.67 3.68
C ILE A 148 -1.45 8.29 3.77
N LEU A 149 -2.13 8.45 2.64
CA LEU A 149 -3.44 9.10 2.62
C LEU A 149 -4.50 8.38 3.47
N PRO A 150 -4.68 7.04 3.39
CA PRO A 150 -5.62 6.33 4.26
C PRO A 150 -5.26 6.44 5.75
N VAL A 151 -3.97 6.39 6.09
CA VAL A 151 -3.51 6.53 7.49
C VAL A 151 -3.83 7.91 8.02
N VAL A 152 -3.48 8.97 7.29
CA VAL A 152 -3.75 10.36 7.69
C VAL A 152 -5.26 10.59 7.86
N PHE A 153 -6.07 10.11 6.93
CA PHE A 153 -7.53 10.25 7.01
C PHE A 153 -8.12 9.49 8.21
N SER A 154 -7.63 8.29 8.49
CA SER A 154 -8.05 7.51 9.65
C SER A 154 -7.66 8.16 10.97
N LEU A 155 -6.42 8.66 11.08
CA LEU A 155 -5.97 9.40 12.26
C LEU A 155 -6.79 10.67 12.48
N TYR A 156 -7.06 11.43 11.42
CA TYR A 156 -7.96 12.59 11.49
C TYR A 156 -9.34 12.21 12.03
N SER A 157 -9.93 11.12 11.51
CA SER A 157 -11.23 10.61 11.96
C SER A 157 -11.21 10.25 13.45
N ILE A 158 -10.19 9.52 13.91
CA ILE A 158 -10.03 9.13 15.33
C ILE A 158 -9.90 10.38 16.22
N ILE A 159 -9.11 11.39 15.82
CA ILE A 159 -8.93 12.61 16.57
C ILE A 159 -10.26 13.37 16.69
N VAL A 160 -10.98 13.54 15.59
CA VAL A 160 -12.28 14.24 15.58
C VAL A 160 -13.29 13.54 16.48
N MET A 161 -13.41 12.21 16.39
CA MET A 161 -14.27 11.43 17.25
C MET A 161 -13.85 11.50 18.72
N GLY A 162 -12.55 11.41 19.02
CA GLY A 162 -12.02 11.53 20.39
C GLY A 162 -12.30 12.88 21.01
N LEU A 163 -12.13 13.97 20.27
CA LEU A 163 -12.47 15.32 20.73
C LEU A 163 -13.96 15.50 20.98
N TYR A 164 -14.81 14.88 20.17
CA TYR A 164 -16.25 14.88 20.39
C TYR A 164 -16.61 14.20 21.70
N VAL A 165 -16.10 12.97 21.92
CA VAL A 165 -16.36 12.22 23.16
C VAL A 165 -15.87 12.95 24.41
N SER A 166 -14.78 13.71 24.30
CA SER A 166 -14.22 14.47 25.45
C SER A 166 -15.00 15.74 25.80
N ARG A 167 -15.77 16.31 24.84
CA ARG A 167 -16.54 17.56 25.04
C ARG A 167 -17.98 17.34 25.48
N THR A 168 -18.52 16.19 25.21
CA THR A 168 -19.88 15.77 25.63
C THR A 168 -19.81 14.95 26.91
#